data_992ef44228ed6d64670514b507707071
#
_entry.id   992ef44228ed6d64670514b507707071
#
_cell.length_a   1.000
_cell.length_b   1.000
_cell.length_c   1.000
_cell.angle_alpha   90.00
_cell.angle_beta   90.00
_cell.angle_gamma   90.00
#
_symmetry.space_group_name_H-M   'P 1'
#
loop_
_entity.id
_entity.type
_entity.pdbx_description
1 polymer ?
#
loop_
_entity_poly.entity_id
_entity_poly.type
_entity_poly.pdbx_seq_one_letter_code
_entity_poly.pdbx_strand_id
1 'polypeptide(L)'
;GKGIELDSKATKHGRWECREASTPAHIKQLIKKKKKKRDAGYGAKLIDKAIQEFKPDVYIGMEDIWAFNNYNLKPWWHKINTMIWTTLDSLPILPQAVDFAPKVKHYYVWSSFAEKAMKELGYDHVKTLRGSLDENMFFRHNEEDRKKLRESHGLTDEFIVGFVFRNQLRKSVPNILEGFKLFKQKNSKAKLLLHTHWSEGWDIPRLLNEKNIDPSDVLTTYVCSNCLSYEIRPFSGQEQKCNKCGSEKTLNTTNTSRGVTDQQLNEIYNLMDVYCHPFTSGGQEIPIQEAKLSELITLVTNYSCGEDTCTEESGGFPLEWSEYREPGTQFIKASTHALDICDK
;
A
#
# COMPACT_ATOMS: atom_id res chain seq x y z
N GLY A 1 23.70 -19.97 11.36
CA GLY A 1 23.03 -18.96 12.13
C GLY A 1 21.58 -19.37 12.34
N LYS A 2 21.05 -19.28 13.56
CA LYS A 2 19.63 -19.49 13.79
C LYS A 2 18.95 -18.16 13.50
N GLY A 3 18.23 -18.06 12.37
CA GLY A 3 17.34 -16.96 12.09
C GLY A 3 16.17 -16.97 13.08
N ILE A 4 15.79 -15.82 13.58
CA ILE A 4 14.49 -15.66 14.25
C ILE A 4 13.48 -15.48 13.14
N GLU A 5 12.72 -16.52 12.80
CA GLU A 5 11.43 -16.35 12.20
C GLU A 5 10.49 -15.82 13.31
N LEU A 6 10.37 -14.52 13.40
CA LEU A 6 9.18 -13.96 14.02
C LEU A 6 8.05 -14.34 13.08
N ASP A 7 7.12 -15.17 13.55
CA ASP A 7 5.95 -15.60 12.78
C ASP A 7 5.09 -14.37 12.47
N SER A 8 5.50 -13.70 11.41
CA SER A 8 4.92 -12.48 10.91
C SER A 8 4.12 -12.89 9.68
N LYS A 9 2.84 -13.11 9.86
CA LYS A 9 1.95 -13.12 8.70
C LYS A 9 1.91 -11.71 8.14
N ALA A 10 2.49 -11.54 6.96
CA ALA A 10 2.28 -10.35 6.18
C ALA A 10 0.76 -10.15 6.05
N THR A 11 0.27 -9.04 6.58
CA THR A 11 -1.07 -8.63 6.20
C THR A 11 -1.00 -8.27 4.72
N LYS A 12 -2.07 -8.54 3.96
CA LYS A 12 -2.17 -8.34 2.50
C LYS A 12 -1.79 -6.95 1.98
N HIS A 13 -1.19 -6.10 2.80
CA HIS A 13 -0.82 -4.72 2.48
C HIS A 13 0.58 -4.35 3.01
N GLY A 14 1.49 -5.35 3.12
CA GLY A 14 2.88 -5.08 3.49
C GLY A 14 3.09 -4.57 4.91
N ARG A 15 2.10 -4.69 5.80
CA ARG A 15 2.27 -4.47 7.22
C ARG A 15 2.58 -5.78 7.90
N TRP A 16 3.76 -5.86 8.48
CA TRP A 16 4.12 -6.92 9.39
C TRP A 16 3.45 -6.67 10.76
N GLU A 17 2.51 -7.51 11.15
CA GLU A 17 1.96 -7.50 12.50
C GLU A 17 2.69 -8.55 13.34
N CYS A 18 3.40 -8.11 14.34
CA CYS A 18 3.89 -8.99 15.41
C CYS A 18 2.69 -9.40 16.29
N ARG A 19 2.02 -10.51 15.97
CA ARG A 19 0.78 -10.95 16.66
C ARG A 19 0.97 -11.43 18.10
N GLU A 20 2.19 -11.80 18.51
CA GLU A 20 2.42 -12.35 19.84
C GLU A 20 2.86 -11.34 20.90
N ALA A 21 2.96 -10.07 20.57
CA ALA A 21 3.54 -9.07 21.48
C ALA A 21 2.62 -8.60 22.62
N SER A 22 1.31 -8.90 22.60
CA SER A 22 0.43 -8.46 23.69
C SER A 22 -0.88 -9.23 23.77
N THR A 23 -1.22 -9.72 24.96
CA THR A 23 -2.53 -10.33 25.24
C THR A 23 -3.65 -9.27 25.31
N PRO A 24 -4.91 -9.61 24.97
CA PRO A 24 -6.05 -8.68 25.02
C PRO A 24 -6.23 -7.98 26.38
N ALA A 25 -5.89 -8.62 27.47
CA ALA A 25 -5.96 -8.04 28.83
C ALA A 25 -4.87 -6.98 29.06
N HIS A 26 -3.66 -7.21 28.54
CA HIS A 26 -2.53 -6.27 28.61
C HIS A 26 -2.80 -5.03 27.76
N ILE A 27 -3.40 -5.21 26.58
CA ILE A 27 -3.80 -4.11 25.67
C ILE A 27 -4.85 -3.20 26.35
N LYS A 28 -5.83 -3.76 27.07
CA LYS A 28 -6.85 -2.97 27.78
C LYS A 28 -6.25 -2.07 28.88
N GLN A 29 -5.21 -2.51 29.60
CA GLN A 29 -4.52 -1.68 30.57
C GLN A 29 -3.69 -0.56 29.93
N LEU A 30 -3.12 -0.79 28.75
CA LEU A 30 -2.32 0.18 28.01
C LEU A 30 -3.17 1.25 27.33
N ILE A 31 -4.43 0.93 26.99
CA ILE A 31 -5.41 1.88 26.44
C ILE A 31 -5.74 3.02 27.41
N LYS A 32 -5.63 2.82 28.71
CA LYS A 32 -5.89 3.86 29.73
C LYS A 32 -4.79 4.94 29.85
N LYS A 33 -3.62 4.79 29.24
CA LYS A 33 -2.54 5.80 29.24
C LYS A 33 -2.15 6.17 27.81
N LYS A 34 -2.74 7.24 27.27
CA LYS A 34 -2.61 7.73 25.87
C LYS A 34 -1.17 7.78 25.28
N LYS A 35 -0.12 7.85 26.11
CA LYS A 35 1.28 7.95 25.71
C LYS A 35 1.98 6.60 25.44
N LYS A 36 1.39 5.46 25.91
CA LYS A 36 2.00 4.12 25.81
C LYS A 36 1.43 3.23 24.69
N LYS A 37 0.51 3.76 23.88
CA LYS A 37 -0.21 2.98 22.86
C LYS A 37 0.66 2.57 21.66
N ARG A 38 1.59 3.42 21.25
CA ARG A 38 2.52 3.15 20.14
C ARG A 38 3.52 2.04 20.48
N ASP A 39 4.17 2.13 21.65
CA ASP A 39 5.22 1.21 22.07
C ASP A 39 4.77 -0.25 22.22
N ALA A 40 3.49 -0.48 22.45
CA ALA A 40 2.94 -1.83 22.62
C ALA A 40 2.59 -2.52 21.29
N GLY A 41 2.31 -1.73 20.24
CA GLY A 41 1.90 -2.24 18.95
C GLY A 41 3.05 -2.70 18.05
N TYR A 42 4.30 -2.27 18.36
CA TYR A 42 5.48 -2.45 17.51
C TYR A 42 6.60 -3.23 18.20
N GLY A 43 6.27 -4.11 19.12
CA GLY A 43 7.22 -5.02 19.77
C GLY A 43 8.21 -4.38 20.74
N ALA A 44 8.20 -3.06 20.94
CA ALA A 44 9.21 -2.33 21.72
C ALA A 44 9.42 -2.84 23.16
N LYS A 45 8.39 -3.46 23.76
CA LYS A 45 8.48 -4.04 25.10
C LYS A 45 8.99 -5.47 25.12
N LEU A 46 8.86 -6.20 24.03
CA LEU A 46 9.24 -7.61 23.94
C LEU A 46 10.60 -7.80 23.29
N ILE A 47 11.11 -6.80 22.56
CA ILE A 47 12.37 -6.91 21.85
C ILE A 47 13.55 -7.27 22.75
N ASP A 48 13.62 -6.66 23.93
CA ASP A 48 14.72 -6.95 24.87
C ASP A 48 14.72 -8.40 25.34
N LYS A 49 13.51 -8.93 25.61
CA LYS A 49 13.32 -10.35 25.97
C LYS A 49 13.67 -11.26 24.78
N ALA A 50 13.20 -10.94 23.58
CA ALA A 50 13.50 -11.71 22.37
C ALA A 50 14.99 -11.76 22.12
N ILE A 51 15.71 -10.62 22.16
CA ILE A 51 17.17 -10.56 22.01
C ILE A 51 17.89 -11.42 23.06
N GLN A 52 17.41 -11.37 24.31
CA GLN A 52 18.01 -12.14 25.41
C GLN A 52 17.80 -13.66 25.24
N GLU A 53 16.61 -14.07 24.80
CA GLU A 53 16.24 -15.49 24.63
C GLU A 53 16.92 -16.10 23.38
N PHE A 54 16.85 -15.40 22.25
CA PHE A 54 17.32 -15.93 20.97
C PHE A 54 18.80 -15.67 20.69
N LYS A 55 19.41 -14.66 21.34
CA LYS A 55 20.82 -14.27 21.17
C LYS A 55 21.21 -14.16 19.69
N PRO A 56 20.52 -13.32 18.89
CA PRO A 56 20.78 -13.21 17.47
C PRO A 56 22.13 -12.54 17.20
N ASP A 57 22.76 -12.89 16.08
CA ASP A 57 23.97 -12.23 15.58
C ASP A 57 23.64 -10.90 14.89
N VAL A 58 22.42 -10.79 14.32
CA VAL A 58 21.94 -9.63 13.58
C VAL A 58 20.52 -9.27 14.03
N TYR A 59 20.26 -7.99 14.20
CA TYR A 59 18.93 -7.42 14.36
C TYR A 59 18.60 -6.60 13.12
N ILE A 60 17.47 -6.92 12.48
CA ILE A 60 16.91 -6.15 11.38
C ILE A 60 15.58 -5.56 11.85
N GLY A 61 15.55 -4.24 11.98
CA GLY A 61 14.34 -3.49 12.29
C GLY A 61 13.69 -2.96 11.00
N MET A 62 12.46 -3.42 10.69
CA MET A 62 11.73 -3.01 9.51
C MET A 62 10.37 -2.45 9.93
N GLU A 63 10.29 -1.13 10.02
CA GLU A 63 9.09 -0.39 10.46
C GLU A 63 9.27 1.11 10.17
N ASP A 64 8.24 1.91 10.41
CA ASP A 64 8.37 3.37 10.43
C ASP A 64 9.41 3.81 11.47
N ILE A 65 10.22 4.83 11.16
CA ILE A 65 11.36 5.26 12.01
C ILE A 65 10.95 5.61 13.45
N TRP A 66 9.75 6.12 13.65
CA TRP A 66 9.24 6.46 14.98
C TRP A 66 9.01 5.22 15.88
N ALA A 67 8.94 4.00 15.31
CA ALA A 67 8.83 2.76 16.08
C ALA A 67 10.14 2.41 16.81
N PHE A 68 11.27 2.91 16.32
CA PHE A 68 12.61 2.65 16.88
C PHE A 68 13.05 3.68 17.92
N ASN A 69 12.15 4.50 18.42
CA ASN A 69 12.49 5.52 19.41
C ASN A 69 13.22 4.91 20.62
N ASN A 70 14.42 5.45 20.92
CA ASN A 70 15.32 5.00 21.99
C ASN A 70 15.91 3.58 21.83
N TYR A 71 15.80 2.92 20.67
CA TYR A 71 16.43 1.59 20.48
C TYR A 71 17.96 1.66 20.57
N ASN A 72 18.55 2.77 20.14
CA ASN A 72 19.99 3.02 20.28
C ASN A 72 20.48 3.08 21.75
N LEU A 73 19.59 3.25 22.72
CA LEU A 73 19.90 3.24 24.15
C LEU A 73 19.77 1.84 24.79
N LYS A 74 19.32 0.85 24.05
CA LYS A 74 19.15 -0.51 24.56
C LYS A 74 20.50 -1.19 24.77
N PRO A 75 20.69 -1.98 25.86
CA PRO A 75 21.98 -2.58 26.21
C PRO A 75 22.58 -3.50 25.14
N TRP A 76 21.75 -4.02 24.25
CA TRP A 76 22.15 -4.94 23.19
C TRP A 76 22.46 -4.23 21.86
N TRP A 77 22.02 -2.99 21.67
CA TRP A 77 22.10 -2.27 20.39
C TRP A 77 23.50 -2.26 19.75
N HIS A 78 24.54 -2.03 20.56
CA HIS A 78 25.92 -1.99 20.09
C HIS A 78 26.67 -3.32 20.24
N LYS A 79 26.00 -4.37 20.75
CA LYS A 79 26.60 -5.69 20.98
C LYS A 79 26.35 -6.68 19.84
N ILE A 80 25.37 -6.40 19.00
CA ILE A 80 25.00 -7.19 17.84
C ILE A 80 25.00 -6.30 16.61
N ASN A 81 25.06 -6.89 15.42
CA ASN A 81 24.93 -6.12 14.19
C ASN A 81 23.49 -5.63 14.04
N THR A 82 23.31 -4.32 14.00
CA THR A 82 21.97 -3.71 13.88
C THR A 82 21.78 -3.06 12.51
N MET A 83 20.67 -3.37 11.88
CA MET A 83 20.23 -2.80 10.62
C MET A 83 18.83 -2.21 10.82
N ILE A 84 18.58 -1.02 10.30
CA ILE A 84 17.27 -0.39 10.24
C ILE A 84 16.89 -0.22 8.77
N TRP A 85 15.65 -0.58 8.48
CA TRP A 85 15.05 -0.44 7.15
C TRP A 85 13.69 0.22 7.28
N THR A 86 13.59 1.48 6.89
CA THR A 86 12.42 2.31 7.19
C THR A 86 11.87 3.04 5.96
N THR A 87 10.63 3.51 6.06
CA THR A 87 10.02 4.39 5.08
C THR A 87 10.26 5.86 5.44
N LEU A 88 10.69 6.66 4.45
CA LEU A 88 10.71 8.11 4.53
C LEU A 88 10.05 8.63 3.24
N ASP A 89 8.87 9.19 3.35
CA ASP A 89 7.97 9.37 2.21
C ASP A 89 7.67 10.82 1.85
N SER A 90 8.23 11.79 2.59
CA SER A 90 7.92 13.21 2.43
C SER A 90 9.05 14.12 2.87
N LEU A 91 9.05 15.34 2.35
CA LEU A 91 9.94 16.41 2.79
C LEU A 91 9.18 17.44 3.65
N PRO A 92 9.88 18.09 4.62
CA PRO A 92 11.24 17.76 5.09
C PRO A 92 11.26 16.36 5.72
N ILE A 93 12.43 15.73 5.75
CA ILE A 93 12.60 14.42 6.40
C ILE A 93 12.19 14.51 7.87
N LEU A 94 11.54 13.45 8.37
CA LEU A 94 11.11 13.33 9.77
C LEU A 94 12.29 13.60 10.72
N PRO A 95 12.15 14.49 11.71
CA PRO A 95 13.21 14.77 12.69
C PRO A 95 13.75 13.50 13.37
N GLN A 96 12.88 12.52 13.63
CA GLN A 96 13.28 11.24 14.23
C GLN A 96 14.26 10.46 13.34
N ALA A 97 14.13 10.54 12.02
CA ALA A 97 15.07 9.90 11.10
C ALA A 97 16.44 10.60 11.11
N VAL A 98 16.44 11.93 11.12
CA VAL A 98 17.62 12.78 11.21
C VAL A 98 18.38 12.53 12.53
N ASP A 99 17.66 12.52 13.64
CA ASP A 99 18.23 12.26 14.97
C ASP A 99 18.77 10.83 15.12
N PHE A 100 18.19 9.88 14.42
CA PHE A 100 18.55 8.46 14.51
C PHE A 100 19.68 8.07 13.56
N ALA A 101 19.82 8.73 12.43
CA ALA A 101 20.80 8.40 11.39
C ALA A 101 22.24 8.28 11.90
N PRO A 102 22.81 9.20 12.71
CA PRO A 102 24.16 9.08 13.23
C PRO A 102 24.37 7.93 14.22
N LYS A 103 23.28 7.29 14.67
CA LYS A 103 23.29 6.22 15.69
C LYS A 103 23.11 4.82 15.09
N VAL A 104 23.00 4.75 13.75
CA VAL A 104 22.76 3.50 13.00
C VAL A 104 23.81 3.34 11.92
N LYS A 105 24.61 2.28 12.00
CA LYS A 105 25.63 1.99 11.00
C LYS A 105 25.05 1.50 9.67
N HIS A 106 24.01 0.66 9.73
CA HIS A 106 23.35 0.06 8.57
C HIS A 106 21.93 0.58 8.48
N TYR A 107 21.75 1.75 7.87
CA TYR A 107 20.48 2.40 7.70
C TYR A 107 20.06 2.33 6.24
N TYR A 108 18.93 1.66 6.01
CA TYR A 108 18.34 1.50 4.69
C TYR A 108 16.98 2.15 4.61
N VAL A 109 16.66 2.64 3.43
CA VAL A 109 15.36 3.24 3.08
C VAL A 109 14.79 2.55 1.84
N TRP A 110 13.48 2.61 1.66
CA TRP A 110 12.78 1.88 0.61
C TRP A 110 12.92 2.50 -0.79
N SER A 111 13.20 3.80 -0.88
CA SER A 111 13.21 4.55 -2.14
C SER A 111 14.48 5.38 -2.32
N SER A 112 14.85 5.64 -3.58
CA SER A 112 15.97 6.54 -3.90
C SER A 112 15.68 7.98 -3.50
N PHE A 113 14.42 8.39 -3.50
CA PHE A 113 13.97 9.68 -2.98
C PHE A 113 14.41 9.90 -1.54
N ALA A 114 14.20 8.91 -0.67
CA ALA A 114 14.58 8.99 0.73
C ALA A 114 16.10 8.99 0.91
N GLU A 115 16.84 8.17 0.14
CA GLU A 115 18.31 8.17 0.15
C GLU A 115 18.88 9.53 -0.25
N LYS A 116 18.35 10.11 -1.36
CA LYS A 116 18.75 11.44 -1.84
C LYS A 116 18.54 12.51 -0.76
N ALA A 117 17.36 12.55 -0.17
CA ALA A 117 17.03 13.51 0.87
C ALA A 117 17.91 13.36 2.12
N MET A 118 18.25 12.13 2.52
CA MET A 118 19.16 11.89 3.64
C MET A 118 20.60 12.28 3.32
N LYS A 119 21.08 12.06 2.09
CA LYS A 119 22.40 12.54 1.64
C LYS A 119 22.50 14.05 1.62
N GLU A 120 21.46 14.76 1.18
CA GLU A 120 21.40 16.23 1.23
C GLU A 120 21.52 16.78 2.67
N LEU A 121 21.14 15.99 3.66
CA LEU A 121 21.33 16.29 5.09
C LEU A 121 22.69 15.80 5.63
N GLY A 122 23.58 15.26 4.79
CA GLY A 122 24.93 14.82 5.18
C GLY A 122 25.02 13.37 5.66
N TYR A 123 24.01 12.53 5.44
CA TYR A 123 23.98 11.12 5.85
C TYR A 123 24.28 10.17 4.69
N ASP A 124 25.50 10.17 4.17
CA ASP A 124 25.94 9.38 3.02
C ASP A 124 25.88 7.85 3.23
N HIS A 125 25.84 7.40 4.48
CA HIS A 125 25.75 5.99 4.85
C HIS A 125 24.32 5.42 4.72
N VAL A 126 23.31 6.26 4.59
CA VAL A 126 21.93 5.83 4.33
C VAL A 126 21.83 5.40 2.86
N LYS A 127 21.32 4.18 2.63
CA LYS A 127 21.26 3.58 1.30
C LYS A 127 19.87 3.06 0.98
N THR A 128 19.53 3.07 -0.29
CA THR A 128 18.32 2.43 -0.76
C THR A 128 18.44 0.91 -0.75
N LEU A 129 17.48 0.26 -0.13
CA LEU A 129 17.27 -1.18 -0.26
C LEU A 129 15.79 -1.37 -0.63
N ARG A 130 15.53 -1.66 -1.90
CA ARG A 130 14.16 -1.88 -2.37
C ARG A 130 13.66 -3.23 -1.91
N GLY A 131 12.36 -3.30 -1.56
CA GLY A 131 11.69 -4.57 -1.38
C GLY A 131 11.47 -5.27 -2.73
N SER A 132 11.31 -6.57 -2.69
CA SER A 132 11.02 -7.39 -3.85
C SER A 132 9.72 -8.16 -3.66
N LEU A 133 9.10 -8.57 -4.77
CA LEU A 133 7.96 -9.47 -4.80
C LEU A 133 8.39 -10.78 -5.46
N ASP A 134 7.64 -11.84 -5.17
CA ASP A 134 7.80 -13.11 -5.87
C ASP A 134 7.15 -13.00 -7.26
N GLU A 135 7.97 -13.10 -8.31
CA GLU A 135 7.54 -13.05 -9.70
C GLU A 135 6.62 -14.21 -10.10
N ASN A 136 6.62 -15.29 -9.33
CA ASN A 136 5.71 -16.41 -9.57
C ASN A 136 4.29 -16.17 -9.03
N MET A 137 4.10 -15.11 -8.22
CA MET A 137 2.79 -14.77 -7.66
C MET A 137 2.03 -13.76 -8.51
N PHE A 138 2.74 -12.85 -9.17
CA PHE A 138 2.17 -11.82 -10.02
C PHE A 138 2.79 -11.92 -11.41
N PHE A 139 1.96 -12.16 -12.40
CA PHE A 139 2.39 -12.34 -13.79
C PHE A 139 1.22 -12.09 -14.76
N ARG A 140 1.53 -11.78 -16.00
CA ARG A 140 0.53 -11.65 -17.06
C ARG A 140 0.01 -13.03 -17.46
N HIS A 141 -1.31 -13.20 -17.45
CA HIS A 141 -1.94 -14.36 -18.08
C HIS A 141 -1.77 -14.28 -19.60
N ASN A 142 -1.71 -15.45 -20.26
CA ASN A 142 -1.79 -15.46 -21.72
C ASN A 142 -3.14 -14.89 -22.18
N GLU A 143 -3.22 -14.46 -23.43
CA GLU A 143 -4.40 -13.75 -23.95
C GLU A 143 -5.68 -14.60 -23.92
N GLU A 144 -5.57 -15.91 -24.10
CA GLU A 144 -6.73 -16.81 -24.04
C GLU A 144 -7.30 -16.91 -22.61
N ASP A 145 -6.44 -17.13 -21.63
CA ASP A 145 -6.86 -17.23 -20.23
C ASP A 145 -7.35 -15.87 -19.70
N ARG A 146 -6.68 -14.76 -20.09
CA ARG A 146 -7.14 -13.42 -19.78
C ARG A 146 -8.53 -13.13 -20.37
N LYS A 147 -8.77 -13.53 -21.62
CA LYS A 147 -10.07 -13.38 -22.25
C LYS A 147 -11.16 -14.15 -21.50
N LYS A 148 -10.91 -15.43 -21.20
CA LYS A 148 -11.86 -16.27 -20.41
C LYS A 148 -12.14 -15.66 -19.03
N LEU A 149 -11.11 -15.14 -18.36
CA LEU A 149 -11.24 -14.49 -17.07
C LEU A 149 -12.14 -13.26 -17.17
N ARG A 150 -11.92 -12.37 -18.14
CA ARG A 150 -12.73 -11.19 -18.38
C ARG A 150 -14.19 -11.55 -18.71
N GLU A 151 -14.41 -12.52 -19.59
CA GLU A 151 -15.74 -13.04 -19.94
C GLU A 151 -16.47 -13.56 -18.71
N SER A 152 -15.79 -14.28 -17.81
CA SER A 152 -16.38 -14.79 -16.57
C SER A 152 -16.88 -13.72 -15.61
N HIS A 153 -16.39 -12.49 -15.76
CA HIS A 153 -16.83 -11.31 -15.01
C HIS A 153 -17.72 -10.36 -15.83
N GLY A 154 -18.10 -10.75 -17.05
CA GLY A 154 -18.90 -9.92 -17.95
C GLY A 154 -18.16 -8.67 -18.49
N LEU A 155 -16.83 -8.75 -18.56
CA LEU A 155 -15.93 -7.68 -19.02
C LEU A 155 -15.33 -8.10 -20.38
N THR A 156 -16.07 -7.92 -21.45
CA THR A 156 -15.64 -8.37 -22.79
C THR A 156 -14.98 -7.26 -23.59
N ASP A 157 -15.59 -6.10 -23.63
CA ASP A 157 -15.21 -4.98 -24.50
C ASP A 157 -14.80 -3.71 -23.73
N GLU A 158 -14.88 -3.73 -22.43
CA GLU A 158 -14.57 -2.60 -21.57
C GLU A 158 -13.07 -2.33 -21.54
N PHE A 159 -12.68 -1.06 -21.48
CA PHE A 159 -11.32 -0.64 -21.11
C PHE A 159 -11.27 -0.39 -19.62
N ILE A 160 -10.47 -1.17 -18.89
CA ILE A 160 -10.45 -1.15 -17.43
C ILE A 160 -9.24 -0.38 -16.92
N VAL A 161 -9.51 0.77 -16.32
CA VAL A 161 -8.52 1.50 -15.49
C VAL A 161 -8.58 0.91 -14.07
N GLY A 162 -7.46 0.41 -13.56
CA GLY A 162 -7.40 -0.26 -12.27
C GLY A 162 -6.69 0.53 -11.19
N PHE A 163 -7.13 0.39 -9.94
CA PHE A 163 -6.47 0.92 -8.76
C PHE A 163 -6.66 -0.01 -7.57
N VAL A 164 -5.55 -0.58 -7.08
CA VAL A 164 -5.49 -1.45 -5.90
C VAL A 164 -4.88 -0.66 -4.75
N PHE A 165 -5.64 -0.47 -3.67
CA PHE A 165 -5.17 0.37 -2.57
C PHE A 165 -5.94 0.13 -1.27
N ARG A 166 -5.31 0.45 -0.15
CA ARG A 166 -6.06 0.69 1.08
C ARG A 166 -6.67 2.09 1.01
N ASN A 167 -7.96 2.22 1.26
CA ASN A 167 -8.67 3.50 1.22
C ASN A 167 -8.20 4.41 2.37
N GLN A 168 -7.14 5.17 2.10
CA GLN A 168 -6.54 6.18 2.97
C GLN A 168 -6.54 7.53 2.25
N LEU A 169 -6.56 8.63 3.00
CA LEU A 169 -6.62 9.97 2.41
C LEU A 169 -5.48 10.25 1.43
N ARG A 170 -4.28 9.72 1.72
CA ARG A 170 -3.09 9.87 0.87
C ARG A 170 -3.19 9.18 -0.51
N LYS A 171 -4.24 8.40 -0.76
CA LYS A 171 -4.44 7.67 -2.04
C LYS A 171 -5.18 8.48 -3.10
N SER A 172 -5.41 9.77 -2.86
CA SER A 172 -5.92 10.74 -3.84
C SER A 172 -7.15 10.25 -4.65
N VAL A 173 -8.08 9.56 -4.00
CA VAL A 173 -9.30 9.04 -4.67
C VAL A 173 -10.07 10.14 -5.42
N PRO A 174 -10.24 11.37 -4.89
CA PRO A 174 -10.90 12.43 -5.65
C PRO A 174 -10.26 12.75 -7.00
N ASN A 175 -8.93 12.65 -7.11
CA ASN A 175 -8.18 12.98 -8.32
C ASN A 175 -8.33 11.89 -9.40
N ILE A 176 -8.26 10.59 -9.02
CA ILE A 176 -8.49 9.52 -9.99
C ILE A 176 -9.94 9.51 -10.49
N LEU A 177 -10.90 9.80 -9.61
CA LEU A 177 -12.32 9.88 -10.01
C LEU A 177 -12.54 11.02 -11.02
N GLU A 178 -11.92 12.18 -10.81
CA GLU A 178 -12.02 13.29 -11.76
C GLU A 178 -11.34 12.98 -13.09
N GLY A 179 -10.11 12.43 -13.04
CA GLY A 179 -9.38 11.99 -14.24
C GLY A 179 -10.15 10.93 -15.02
N PHE A 180 -10.70 9.93 -14.33
CA PHE A 180 -11.53 8.89 -14.94
C PHE A 180 -12.80 9.49 -15.58
N LYS A 181 -13.48 10.43 -14.92
CA LYS A 181 -14.64 11.11 -15.49
C LYS A 181 -14.32 11.76 -16.83
N LEU A 182 -13.19 12.47 -16.91
CA LEU A 182 -12.74 13.11 -18.14
C LEU A 182 -12.38 12.07 -19.22
N PHE A 183 -11.70 10.99 -18.84
CA PHE A 183 -11.37 9.89 -19.74
C PHE A 183 -12.61 9.17 -20.26
N LYS A 184 -13.60 8.94 -19.41
CA LYS A 184 -14.89 8.31 -19.77
C LYS A 184 -15.65 9.10 -20.85
N GLN A 185 -15.53 10.43 -20.86
CA GLN A 185 -16.13 11.27 -21.92
C GLN A 185 -15.50 11.02 -23.30
N LYS A 186 -14.22 10.63 -23.33
CA LYS A 186 -13.47 10.29 -24.56
C LYS A 186 -13.60 8.80 -24.92
N ASN A 187 -13.82 7.93 -23.94
CA ASN A 187 -13.91 6.49 -24.10
C ASN A 187 -15.17 5.94 -23.38
N SER A 188 -16.26 5.81 -24.11
CA SER A 188 -17.55 5.36 -23.56
C SER A 188 -17.53 3.95 -22.96
N LYS A 189 -16.57 3.10 -23.39
CA LYS A 189 -16.40 1.73 -22.86
C LYS A 189 -15.50 1.66 -21.62
N ALA A 190 -14.90 2.77 -21.18
CA ALA A 190 -14.05 2.78 -20.00
C ALA A 190 -14.83 2.44 -18.73
N LYS A 191 -14.23 1.63 -17.86
CA LYS A 191 -14.64 1.36 -16.49
C LYS A 191 -13.47 1.58 -15.54
N LEU A 192 -13.77 2.00 -14.30
CA LEU A 192 -12.77 2.14 -13.24
C LEU A 192 -12.94 0.99 -12.25
N LEU A 193 -11.92 0.18 -12.04
CA LEU A 193 -11.92 -0.90 -11.05
C LEU A 193 -11.16 -0.48 -9.80
N LEU A 194 -11.88 -0.28 -8.70
CA LEU A 194 -11.33 0.08 -7.38
C LEU A 194 -11.30 -1.15 -6.47
N HIS A 195 -10.13 -1.77 -6.33
CA HIS A 195 -9.92 -2.85 -5.36
C HIS A 195 -9.59 -2.27 -3.99
N THR A 196 -10.62 -1.96 -3.20
CA THR A 196 -10.49 -1.30 -1.90
C THR A 196 -11.74 -1.45 -1.04
N HIS A 197 -11.65 -0.99 0.21
CA HIS A 197 -12.83 -0.81 1.07
C HIS A 197 -13.49 0.55 0.80
N TRP A 198 -14.80 0.55 0.55
CA TRP A 198 -15.50 1.73 0.08
C TRP A 198 -15.91 2.74 1.17
N SER A 199 -15.85 2.33 2.43
CA SER A 199 -16.28 3.16 3.58
C SER A 199 -15.15 3.43 4.59
N GLU A 200 -13.88 3.06 4.27
CA GLU A 200 -12.72 3.38 5.08
C GLU A 200 -11.98 4.55 4.42
N GLY A 201 -11.72 5.63 5.11
CA GLY A 201 -11.03 6.81 4.58
C GLY A 201 -11.94 7.69 3.70
N TRP A 202 -11.77 7.67 2.39
CA TRP A 202 -12.65 8.40 1.46
C TRP A 202 -14.03 7.76 1.37
N ASP A 203 -15.08 8.56 1.46
CA ASP A 203 -16.46 8.14 1.16
C ASP A 203 -16.66 8.11 -0.37
N ILE A 204 -16.32 6.97 -0.99
CA ILE A 204 -16.34 6.83 -2.44
C ILE A 204 -17.76 7.02 -3.01
N PRO A 205 -18.85 6.44 -2.44
CA PRO A 205 -20.20 6.69 -2.93
C PRO A 205 -20.58 8.17 -2.97
N ARG A 206 -20.22 8.90 -1.92
CA ARG A 206 -20.46 10.35 -1.87
C ARG A 206 -19.68 11.09 -2.94
N LEU A 207 -18.39 10.76 -3.14
CA LEU A 207 -17.55 11.36 -4.17
C LEU A 207 -18.08 11.11 -5.58
N LEU A 208 -18.60 9.91 -5.87
CA LEU A 208 -19.23 9.60 -7.15
C LEU A 208 -20.44 10.53 -7.41
N ASN A 209 -21.30 10.70 -6.39
CA ASN A 209 -22.46 11.57 -6.48
C ASN A 209 -22.04 13.04 -6.66
N GLU A 210 -21.12 13.55 -5.84
CA GLU A 210 -20.60 14.93 -5.93
C GLU A 210 -20.00 15.25 -7.31
N LYS A 211 -19.34 14.27 -7.91
CA LYS A 211 -18.70 14.41 -9.22
C LYS A 211 -19.61 14.06 -10.41
N ASN A 212 -20.85 13.64 -10.16
CA ASN A 212 -21.78 13.16 -11.19
C ASN A 212 -21.14 12.04 -12.05
N ILE A 213 -20.56 11.02 -11.40
CA ILE A 213 -20.07 9.81 -12.04
C ILE A 213 -21.10 8.72 -11.88
N ASP A 214 -21.46 8.05 -12.99
CA ASP A 214 -22.40 6.92 -12.93
C ASP A 214 -21.78 5.77 -12.12
N PRO A 215 -22.40 5.33 -11.01
CA PRO A 215 -21.87 4.22 -10.22
C PRO A 215 -21.68 2.92 -11.02
N SER A 216 -22.44 2.72 -12.10
CA SER A 216 -22.29 1.56 -12.99
C SER A 216 -20.96 1.53 -13.74
N ASP A 217 -20.26 2.68 -13.85
CA ASP A 217 -18.96 2.79 -14.48
C ASP A 217 -17.80 2.53 -13.52
N VAL A 218 -18.07 2.39 -12.22
CA VAL A 218 -17.06 2.16 -11.19
C VAL A 218 -17.28 0.81 -10.52
N LEU A 219 -16.41 -0.12 -10.84
CA LEU A 219 -16.43 -1.49 -10.35
C LEU A 219 -15.67 -1.62 -9.04
N THR A 220 -16.03 -2.59 -8.23
CA THR A 220 -15.30 -2.97 -7.02
C THR A 220 -15.15 -4.47 -6.92
N THR A 221 -14.22 -4.90 -6.07
CA THR A 221 -14.06 -6.30 -5.69
C THR A 221 -14.85 -6.58 -4.42
N TYR A 222 -15.78 -7.50 -4.52
CA TYR A 222 -16.44 -8.12 -3.38
C TYR A 222 -15.79 -9.46 -3.03
N VAL A 223 -15.73 -9.78 -1.75
CA VAL A 223 -15.21 -11.06 -1.23
C VAL A 223 -16.24 -11.69 -0.32
N CYS A 224 -16.55 -12.96 -0.57
CA CYS A 224 -17.42 -13.74 0.29
C CYS A 224 -16.67 -14.27 1.50
N SER A 225 -17.16 -14.01 2.72
CA SER A 225 -16.56 -14.53 3.95
C SER A 225 -16.82 -16.03 4.16
N ASN A 226 -17.77 -16.63 3.45
CA ASN A 226 -18.12 -18.04 3.58
C ASN A 226 -17.35 -18.94 2.60
N CYS A 227 -17.41 -18.67 1.30
CA CYS A 227 -16.75 -19.53 0.29
C CYS A 227 -15.45 -18.95 -0.27
N LEU A 228 -15.02 -17.77 0.20
CA LEU A 228 -13.78 -17.09 -0.20
C LEU A 228 -13.70 -16.73 -1.69
N SER A 229 -14.82 -16.82 -2.42
CA SER A 229 -14.87 -16.34 -3.80
C SER A 229 -14.92 -14.83 -3.86
N TYR A 230 -14.50 -14.27 -4.99
CA TYR A 230 -14.65 -12.85 -5.26
C TYR A 230 -15.59 -12.61 -6.46
N GLU A 231 -16.16 -11.41 -6.50
CA GLU A 231 -17.01 -10.92 -7.59
C GLU A 231 -16.59 -9.49 -7.95
N ILE A 232 -16.57 -9.17 -9.25
CA ILE A 232 -16.29 -7.83 -9.76
C ILE A 232 -17.61 -7.25 -10.29
N ARG A 233 -18.08 -6.16 -9.68
CA ARG A 233 -19.34 -5.50 -10.08
C ARG A 233 -19.43 -4.08 -9.49
N PRO A 234 -20.35 -3.23 -9.94
CA PRO A 234 -20.61 -1.94 -9.32
C PRO A 234 -20.94 -2.07 -7.83
N PHE A 235 -20.57 -1.06 -7.05
CA PHE A 235 -20.86 -1.04 -5.62
C PHE A 235 -22.35 -0.89 -5.35
N SER A 236 -22.92 -1.79 -4.59
CA SER A 236 -24.35 -1.82 -4.22
C SER A 236 -24.55 -1.94 -2.69
N GLY A 237 -23.56 -1.52 -1.91
CA GLY A 237 -23.54 -1.63 -0.45
C GLY A 237 -22.70 -2.80 0.05
N GLN A 238 -22.58 -2.90 1.36
CA GLN A 238 -21.91 -4.01 2.06
C GLN A 238 -22.93 -5.11 2.41
N GLU A 239 -22.43 -6.24 2.90
CA GLU A 239 -23.25 -7.35 3.39
C GLU A 239 -24.23 -7.91 2.33
N GLN A 240 -23.74 -8.06 1.12
CA GLN A 240 -24.54 -8.58 0.00
C GLN A 240 -24.62 -10.12 0.05
N LYS A 241 -25.61 -10.66 -0.65
CA LYS A 241 -25.72 -12.09 -0.93
C LYS A 241 -24.64 -12.52 -1.90
N CYS A 242 -23.96 -13.63 -1.61
CA CYS A 242 -22.99 -14.23 -2.52
C CYS A 242 -23.69 -15.00 -3.64
N ASN A 243 -23.43 -14.66 -4.89
CA ASN A 243 -24.01 -15.36 -6.04
C ASN A 243 -23.45 -16.77 -6.20
N LYS A 244 -22.23 -17.05 -5.73
CA LYS A 244 -21.58 -18.34 -5.88
C LYS A 244 -22.08 -19.41 -4.90
N CYS A 245 -22.20 -19.07 -3.61
CA CYS A 245 -22.62 -20.02 -2.57
C CYS A 245 -24.00 -19.75 -1.99
N GLY A 246 -24.69 -18.68 -2.41
CA GLY A 246 -26.01 -18.30 -1.95
C GLY A 246 -26.10 -17.77 -0.53
N SER A 247 -24.98 -17.66 0.20
CA SER A 247 -24.97 -17.20 1.60
C SER A 247 -25.35 -15.73 1.69
N GLU A 248 -26.27 -15.42 2.60
CA GLU A 248 -26.74 -14.06 2.84
C GLU A 248 -25.71 -13.24 3.66
N LYS A 249 -25.60 -11.94 3.36
CA LYS A 249 -24.75 -10.96 4.08
C LYS A 249 -23.27 -11.32 4.21
N THR A 250 -22.76 -12.16 3.31
CA THR A 250 -21.36 -12.63 3.37
C THR A 250 -20.44 -11.93 2.37
N LEU A 251 -21.00 -11.23 1.38
CA LEU A 251 -20.25 -10.56 0.33
C LEU A 251 -20.02 -9.10 0.70
N ASN A 252 -18.76 -8.73 0.88
CA ASN A 252 -18.34 -7.38 1.28
C ASN A 252 -17.13 -6.91 0.47
N THR A 253 -16.90 -5.62 0.40
CA THR A 253 -15.68 -5.08 -0.20
C THR A 253 -14.45 -5.43 0.64
N THR A 254 -13.28 -5.43 0.01
CA THR A 254 -12.02 -5.82 0.66
C THR A 254 -11.59 -4.82 1.74
N ASN A 255 -10.98 -5.30 2.81
CA ASN A 255 -10.37 -4.49 3.86
C ASN A 255 -9.13 -5.19 4.45
N THR A 256 -8.49 -4.59 5.47
CA THR A 256 -7.27 -5.14 6.10
C THR A 256 -7.45 -6.51 6.77
N SER A 257 -8.66 -6.92 7.10
CA SER A 257 -8.97 -8.22 7.71
C SER A 257 -9.67 -9.20 6.76
N ARG A 258 -10.13 -8.72 5.62
CA ARG A 258 -10.83 -9.50 4.60
C ARG A 258 -10.32 -9.08 3.21
N GLY A 259 -9.72 -9.98 2.52
CA GLY A 259 -9.21 -9.75 1.18
C GLY A 259 -9.29 -11.02 0.33
N VAL A 260 -8.84 -10.90 -0.90
CA VAL A 260 -8.64 -12.00 -1.85
C VAL A 260 -7.33 -12.73 -1.55
N THR A 261 -7.11 -13.91 -2.10
CA THR A 261 -5.79 -14.58 -2.11
C THR A 261 -4.86 -13.86 -3.09
N ASP A 262 -3.54 -14.12 -3.01
CA ASP A 262 -2.58 -13.51 -3.95
C ASP A 262 -2.86 -13.96 -5.38
N GLN A 263 -3.24 -15.22 -5.59
CA GLN A 263 -3.69 -15.72 -6.90
C GLN A 263 -4.91 -14.94 -7.42
N GLN A 264 -5.93 -14.74 -6.59
CA GLN A 264 -7.10 -13.95 -6.96
C GLN A 264 -6.74 -12.46 -7.19
N LEU A 265 -5.76 -11.93 -6.47
CA LEU A 265 -5.28 -10.58 -6.70
C LEU A 265 -4.55 -10.47 -8.04
N ASN A 266 -3.76 -11.47 -8.43
CA ASN A 266 -3.17 -11.54 -9.76
C ASN A 266 -4.24 -11.61 -10.85
N GLU A 267 -5.31 -12.41 -10.67
CA GLU A 267 -6.47 -12.41 -11.58
C GLU A 267 -7.09 -11.02 -11.72
N ILE A 268 -7.24 -10.28 -10.61
CA ILE A 268 -7.81 -8.92 -10.61
C ILE A 268 -6.90 -7.95 -11.39
N TYR A 269 -5.57 -8.03 -11.26
CA TYR A 269 -4.66 -7.25 -12.12
C TYR A 269 -4.84 -7.63 -13.59
N ASN A 270 -5.02 -8.91 -13.90
CA ASN A 270 -5.24 -9.37 -15.28
C ASN A 270 -6.60 -8.97 -15.90
N LEU A 271 -7.54 -8.45 -15.11
CA LEU A 271 -8.75 -7.81 -15.63
C LEU A 271 -8.48 -6.39 -16.18
N MET A 272 -7.41 -5.73 -15.72
CA MET A 272 -7.10 -4.33 -16.03
C MET A 272 -6.37 -4.20 -17.37
N ASP A 273 -6.52 -3.03 -18.00
CA ASP A 273 -5.78 -2.65 -19.20
C ASP A 273 -4.67 -1.63 -18.88
N VAL A 274 -4.92 -0.76 -17.91
CA VAL A 274 -3.96 0.20 -17.36
C VAL A 274 -4.10 0.28 -15.84
N TYR A 275 -3.01 0.52 -15.15
CA TYR A 275 -2.99 0.70 -13.70
C TYR A 275 -2.66 2.15 -13.34
N CYS A 276 -3.56 2.83 -12.65
CA CYS A 276 -3.36 4.22 -12.23
C CYS A 276 -3.23 4.30 -10.71
N HIS A 277 -2.10 4.82 -10.23
CA HIS A 277 -1.80 4.93 -8.80
C HIS A 277 -1.46 6.37 -8.41
N PRO A 278 -2.46 7.27 -8.33
CA PRO A 278 -2.24 8.61 -7.81
C PRO A 278 -2.14 8.52 -6.27
N PHE A 279 -1.13 9.15 -5.71
CA PHE A 279 -0.96 9.23 -4.26
C PHE A 279 -0.23 10.53 -3.88
N THR A 280 -0.38 10.96 -2.64
CA THR A 280 0.22 12.22 -2.19
C THR A 280 1.67 12.04 -1.73
N SER A 281 2.01 10.88 -1.20
CA SER A 281 3.36 10.40 -0.87
C SER A 281 3.30 8.93 -0.41
N GLY A 282 4.40 8.21 -0.53
CA GLY A 282 4.55 6.84 -0.08
C GLY A 282 6.01 6.41 0.06
N GLY A 283 6.33 5.56 1.02
CA GLY A 283 7.67 5.01 1.19
C GLY A 283 7.97 3.89 0.20
N GLN A 284 6.99 3.02 -0.03
CA GLN A 284 6.94 2.02 -1.08
C GLN A 284 5.48 1.66 -1.35
N GLU A 285 5.09 1.65 -2.60
CA GLU A 285 3.75 1.27 -3.04
C GLU A 285 3.81 -0.09 -3.73
N ILE A 286 3.64 -1.16 -2.95
CA ILE A 286 3.69 -2.56 -3.42
C ILE A 286 2.72 -2.80 -4.60
N PRO A 287 1.48 -2.29 -4.62
CA PRO A 287 0.56 -2.49 -5.73
C PRO A 287 1.06 -2.01 -7.09
N ILE A 288 1.99 -1.05 -7.14
CA ILE A 288 2.63 -0.63 -8.40
C ILE A 288 3.54 -1.74 -8.92
N GLN A 289 4.29 -2.41 -8.02
CA GLN A 289 5.17 -3.51 -8.40
C GLN A 289 4.38 -4.75 -8.84
N GLU A 290 3.27 -5.05 -8.14
CA GLU A 290 2.34 -6.13 -8.51
C GLU A 290 1.75 -5.89 -9.90
N ALA A 291 1.31 -4.66 -10.19
CA ALA A 291 0.79 -4.27 -11.51
C ALA A 291 1.84 -4.42 -12.61
N LYS A 292 3.10 -4.03 -12.35
CA LYS A 292 4.21 -4.18 -13.31
C LYS A 292 4.57 -5.63 -13.58
N LEU A 293 4.61 -6.48 -12.55
CA LEU A 293 4.79 -7.93 -12.72
C LEU A 293 3.66 -8.55 -13.54
N SER A 294 2.46 -7.97 -13.47
CA SER A 294 1.32 -8.34 -14.33
C SER A 294 1.35 -7.67 -15.71
N GLU A 295 2.48 -7.06 -16.09
CA GLU A 295 2.74 -6.38 -17.37
C GLU A 295 1.74 -5.24 -17.70
N LEU A 296 1.22 -4.58 -16.67
CA LEU A 296 0.37 -3.41 -16.85
C LEU A 296 1.21 -2.15 -17.06
N ILE A 297 0.82 -1.32 -17.99
CA ILE A 297 1.25 0.07 -18.04
C ILE A 297 0.79 0.75 -16.77
N THR A 298 1.70 1.48 -16.11
CA THR A 298 1.39 2.12 -14.82
C THR A 298 1.49 3.64 -14.92
N LEU A 299 0.44 4.33 -14.49
CA LEU A 299 0.41 5.78 -14.33
C LEU A 299 0.63 6.09 -12.85
N VAL A 300 1.73 6.76 -12.48
CA VAL A 300 2.16 6.90 -11.09
C VAL A 300 2.53 8.34 -10.80
N THR A 301 2.12 8.87 -9.65
CA THR A 301 2.56 10.20 -9.19
C THR A 301 4.08 10.27 -9.11
N ASN A 302 4.68 11.20 -9.87
CA ASN A 302 6.13 11.41 -9.91
C ASN A 302 6.63 12.16 -8.68
N TYR A 303 6.46 11.57 -7.51
CA TYR A 303 6.91 12.10 -6.23
C TYR A 303 7.15 10.97 -5.24
N SER A 304 8.10 11.15 -4.31
CA SER A 304 8.41 10.18 -3.27
C SER A 304 8.86 8.84 -3.88
N CYS A 305 8.36 7.68 -3.42
CA CYS A 305 8.72 6.38 -4.03
C CYS A 305 8.23 6.23 -5.50
N GLY A 306 7.33 7.09 -5.96
CA GLY A 306 6.88 7.11 -7.35
C GLY A 306 8.00 7.43 -8.33
N GLU A 307 8.96 8.27 -7.95
CA GLU A 307 10.13 8.60 -8.78
C GLU A 307 10.91 7.35 -9.21
N ASP A 308 10.94 6.31 -8.38
CA ASP A 308 11.60 5.03 -8.68
C ASP A 308 10.82 4.13 -9.65
N THR A 309 9.55 4.41 -9.88
CA THR A 309 8.63 3.50 -10.57
C THR A 309 7.97 4.08 -11.81
N CYS A 310 8.10 5.38 -12.05
CA CYS A 310 7.51 6.08 -13.19
C CYS A 310 8.54 6.43 -14.27
N THR A 311 9.53 5.57 -14.51
CA THR A 311 10.46 5.70 -15.62
C THR A 311 9.96 4.93 -16.82
N GLU A 312 10.22 5.43 -18.04
CA GLU A 312 9.83 4.78 -19.29
C GLU A 312 10.38 3.35 -19.39
N GLU A 313 11.64 3.15 -19.01
CA GLU A 313 12.31 1.84 -18.96
C GLU A 313 11.59 0.82 -18.06
N SER A 314 10.89 1.31 -17.06
CA SER A 314 10.14 0.47 -16.13
C SER A 314 8.68 0.23 -16.54
N GLY A 315 8.24 0.72 -17.72
CA GLY A 315 6.83 0.69 -18.14
C GLY A 315 5.92 1.60 -17.33
N GLY A 316 6.49 2.60 -16.67
CA GLY A 316 5.76 3.57 -15.85
C GLY A 316 5.74 4.94 -16.51
N PHE A 317 4.59 5.61 -16.44
CA PHE A 317 4.41 6.97 -16.90
C PHE A 317 4.22 7.90 -15.70
N PRO A 318 5.01 9.00 -15.61
CA PRO A 318 4.88 9.96 -14.53
C PRO A 318 3.57 10.75 -14.66
N LEU A 319 2.83 10.85 -13.55
CA LEU A 319 1.72 11.79 -13.41
C LEU A 319 2.24 13.12 -12.87
N GLU A 320 1.84 14.19 -13.51
CA GLU A 320 2.12 15.54 -13.05
C GLU A 320 1.34 15.88 -11.79
N TRP A 321 1.93 16.74 -10.96
CA TRP A 321 1.36 17.10 -9.68
C TRP A 321 1.72 18.53 -9.26
N SER A 322 0.92 19.10 -8.37
CA SER A 322 1.20 20.36 -7.67
C SER A 322 1.52 20.09 -6.21
N GLU A 323 2.43 20.89 -5.67
CA GLU A 323 2.78 20.84 -4.25
C GLU A 323 1.67 21.42 -3.36
N TYR A 324 1.43 20.76 -2.22
CA TYR A 324 0.74 21.37 -1.10
C TYR A 324 1.40 20.98 0.23
N ARG A 325 1.15 21.78 1.28
CA ARG A 325 1.59 21.46 2.63
C ARG A 325 0.48 20.77 3.40
N GLU A 326 0.78 19.58 3.91
CA GLU A 326 -0.18 18.82 4.71
C GLU A 326 -0.45 19.53 6.04
N PRO A 327 -1.71 19.83 6.39
CA PRO A 327 -2.04 20.44 7.68
C PRO A 327 -1.57 19.58 8.86
N GLY A 328 -0.95 20.20 9.85
CA GLY A 328 -0.46 19.56 11.06
C GLY A 328 0.98 19.05 10.97
N THR A 329 1.36 18.37 9.90
CA THR A 329 2.72 17.86 9.71
C THR A 329 3.63 18.83 8.97
N GLN A 330 3.06 19.68 8.13
CA GLN A 330 3.76 20.58 7.20
C GLN A 330 4.60 19.86 6.14
N PHE A 331 4.39 18.57 5.95
CA PHE A 331 5.06 17.83 4.88
C PHE A 331 4.60 18.28 3.51
N ILE A 332 5.54 18.31 2.58
CA ILE A 332 5.26 18.45 1.15
C ILE A 332 4.56 17.19 0.69
N LYS A 333 3.43 17.38 0.02
CA LYS A 333 2.61 16.32 -0.57
C LYS A 333 2.26 16.68 -2.00
N ALA A 334 2.10 15.66 -2.81
CA ALA A 334 1.70 15.80 -4.20
C ALA A 334 0.17 15.78 -4.35
N SER A 335 -0.38 16.73 -5.10
CA SER A 335 -1.74 16.68 -5.63
C SER A 335 -1.68 16.41 -7.11
N THR A 336 -1.97 15.19 -7.53
CA THR A 336 -1.90 14.74 -8.93
C THR A 336 -2.95 15.45 -9.78
N HIS A 337 -2.60 15.83 -11.00
CA HIS A 337 -3.50 16.54 -11.91
C HIS A 337 -4.48 15.57 -12.58
N ALA A 338 -5.77 15.85 -12.47
CA ALA A 338 -6.82 15.02 -13.05
C ALA A 338 -6.79 15.02 -14.60
N LEU A 339 -6.43 16.16 -15.21
CA LEU A 339 -6.25 16.25 -16.67
C LEU A 339 -5.14 15.34 -17.15
N ASP A 340 -4.01 15.30 -16.45
CA ASP A 340 -2.89 14.45 -16.81
C ASP A 340 -3.22 12.96 -16.66
N ILE A 341 -4.02 12.57 -15.64
CA ILE A 341 -4.56 11.21 -15.53
C ILE A 341 -5.44 10.84 -16.74
N CYS A 342 -6.18 11.80 -17.28
CA CYS A 342 -7.04 11.57 -18.45
C CYS A 342 -6.23 11.44 -19.77
N ASP A 343 -5.17 12.21 -19.90
CA ASP A 343 -4.46 12.38 -21.18
C ASP A 343 -3.33 11.35 -21.39
N LYS A 344 -2.83 10.76 -20.32
CA LYS A 344 -1.87 9.63 -20.34
C LYS A 344 -2.56 8.30 -20.61
#